data_8f9febc50be5722001a4c59aec346b7c
#
_entry.id   8f9febc50be5722001a4c59aec346b7c
#
_cell.length_a   1.000
_cell.length_b   1.000
_cell.length_c   1.000
_cell.angle_alpha   90.00
_cell.angle_beta   90.00
_cell.angle_gamma   90.00
#
_symmetry.space_group_name_H-M   'P 1'
#
loop_
_entity.id
_entity.type
_entity.pdbx_description
1 polymer ?
#
loop_
_entity_poly.entity_id
_entity_poly.type
_entity_poly.pdbx_seq_one_letter_code
_entity_poly.pdbx_strand_id
1 'polypeptide(L)'
;MDEIYEGWENALSPKTFSDLANWIIKPLLESKSIEFTKYDWYLEKRKERVVINNPKVLIIEGVGSSSSEISEHACLKLWIVVNKEIGISRVLTRDGQQIQEQMKKWQTREYKFFIENNSKENSDIWIDGDPVVKIDTSSQFVRTNR
;
A
#
# COMPACT_ATOMS: atom_id res chain seq x y z
N MET A 1 4.18 -1.07 1.06
CA MET A 1 4.57 0.29 0.56
C MET A 1 5.39 1.08 1.57
N ASP A 2 5.10 1.00 2.85
CA ASP A 2 5.78 1.77 3.92
C ASP A 2 7.31 1.59 3.95
N GLU A 3 7.80 0.44 3.53
CA GLU A 3 9.24 0.17 3.42
C GLU A 3 9.91 0.84 2.21
N ILE A 4 9.10 1.26 1.22
CA ILE A 4 9.58 1.86 -0.04
C ILE A 4 9.54 3.38 0.02
N TYR A 5 8.59 3.97 0.72
CA TYR A 5 8.47 5.42 0.84
C TYR A 5 9.74 6.08 1.40
N GLU A 6 9.96 7.33 1.07
CA GLU A 6 11.00 8.18 1.68
C GLU A 6 10.33 9.32 2.45
N GLY A 7 9.73 8.98 3.61
CA GLY A 7 8.99 9.92 4.44
C GLY A 7 7.65 10.34 3.85
N TRP A 8 6.89 11.09 4.62
CA TRP A 8 5.53 11.48 4.29
C TRP A 8 5.43 12.29 2.99
N GLU A 9 6.31 13.25 2.79
CA GLU A 9 6.21 14.18 1.65
C GLU A 9 6.52 13.50 0.31
N ASN A 10 7.40 12.49 0.30
CA ASN A 10 7.84 11.82 -0.91
C ASN A 10 7.11 10.49 -1.19
N ALA A 11 6.22 10.05 -0.27
CA ALA A 11 5.59 8.73 -0.35
C ALA A 11 4.87 8.44 -1.67
N LEU A 12 4.15 9.41 -2.23
CA LEU A 12 3.43 9.28 -3.51
C LEU A 12 4.10 10.09 -4.62
N SER A 13 5.41 10.11 -4.65
CA SER A 13 6.18 10.82 -5.68
C SER A 13 6.47 9.92 -6.89
N PRO A 14 6.72 10.49 -8.07
CA PRO A 14 7.16 9.74 -9.25
C PRO A 14 8.42 8.90 -8.97
N LYS A 15 9.32 9.39 -8.10
CA LYS A 15 10.51 8.63 -7.67
C LYS A 15 10.12 7.34 -6.97
N THR A 16 9.15 7.37 -6.05
CA THR A 16 8.69 6.18 -5.32
C THR A 16 8.18 5.10 -6.29
N PHE A 17 7.41 5.49 -7.30
CA PHE A 17 6.89 4.54 -8.29
C PHE A 17 7.98 4.02 -9.22
N SER A 18 8.93 4.86 -9.60
CA SER A 18 10.12 4.43 -10.35
C SER A 18 10.98 3.45 -9.55
N ASP A 19 11.21 3.73 -8.26
CA ASP A 19 11.94 2.83 -7.36
C ASP A 19 11.23 1.48 -7.24
N LEU A 20 9.93 1.50 -7.05
CA LEU A 20 9.10 0.29 -6.96
C LEU A 20 9.16 -0.55 -8.24
N ALA A 21 9.05 0.10 -9.40
CA ALA A 21 9.18 -0.57 -10.70
C ALA A 21 10.57 -1.20 -10.87
N ASN A 22 11.63 -0.46 -10.55
CA ASN A 22 13.01 -0.93 -10.77
C ASN A 22 13.47 -1.96 -9.74
N TRP A 23 13.08 -1.82 -8.46
CA TRP A 23 13.55 -2.70 -7.40
C TRP A 23 12.71 -3.95 -7.22
N ILE A 24 11.43 -3.90 -7.58
CA ILE A 24 10.47 -4.97 -7.32
C ILE A 24 9.93 -5.57 -8.62
N ILE A 25 9.26 -4.77 -9.44
CA ILE A 25 8.53 -5.31 -10.60
C ILE A 25 9.47 -5.87 -11.65
N LYS A 26 10.46 -5.10 -12.07
CA LYS A 26 11.41 -5.53 -13.11
C LYS A 26 12.20 -6.79 -12.71
N PRO A 27 12.82 -6.87 -11.52
CA PRO A 27 13.46 -8.12 -11.09
C PRO A 27 12.50 -9.30 -11.05
N LEU A 28 11.26 -9.10 -10.58
CA LEU A 28 10.24 -10.16 -10.53
C LEU A 28 9.93 -10.70 -11.93
N LEU A 29 9.71 -9.82 -12.91
CA LEU A 29 9.44 -10.19 -14.30
C LEU A 29 10.63 -10.92 -14.94
N GLU A 30 11.85 -10.58 -14.55
CA GLU A 30 13.09 -11.22 -15.00
C GLU A 30 13.45 -12.49 -14.22
N SER A 31 12.58 -12.97 -13.30
CA SER A 31 12.82 -14.10 -12.42
C SER A 31 14.10 -13.96 -11.59
N LYS A 32 14.45 -12.73 -11.22
CA LYS A 32 15.59 -12.38 -10.37
C LYS A 32 15.16 -12.16 -8.93
N SER A 33 16.12 -12.13 -8.03
CA SER A 33 15.89 -11.69 -6.65
C SER A 33 15.51 -10.22 -6.61
N ILE A 34 14.52 -9.90 -5.80
CA ILE A 34 14.12 -8.54 -5.46
C ILE A 34 15.07 -8.04 -4.38
N GLU A 35 15.70 -6.89 -4.59
CA GLU A 35 16.62 -6.31 -3.63
C GLU A 35 16.36 -4.82 -3.48
N PHE A 36 16.15 -4.38 -2.24
CA PHE A 36 16.03 -2.95 -1.92
C PHE A 36 16.48 -2.67 -0.50
N THR A 37 16.65 -1.40 -0.17
CA THR A 37 16.92 -0.96 1.21
C THR A 37 15.68 -0.26 1.74
N LYS A 38 15.06 -0.82 2.78
CA LYS A 38 13.85 -0.26 3.37
C LYS A 38 14.12 1.04 4.11
N TYR A 39 13.11 1.90 4.12
CA TYR A 39 13.13 3.17 4.83
C TYR A 39 12.83 2.96 6.32
N ASP A 40 13.67 3.53 7.16
CA ASP A 40 13.48 3.59 8.61
C ASP A 40 12.84 4.94 8.96
N TRP A 41 11.57 4.91 9.37
CA TRP A 41 10.78 6.09 9.68
C TRP A 41 11.26 6.88 10.91
N TYR A 42 11.96 6.22 11.85
CA TYR A 42 12.52 6.89 13.03
C TYR A 42 13.85 7.57 12.71
N LEU A 43 14.65 6.95 11.86
CA LEU A 43 15.95 7.48 11.47
C LEU A 43 15.89 8.35 10.21
N GLU A 44 14.72 8.43 9.58
CA GLU A 44 14.45 9.17 8.33
C GLU A 44 15.45 8.85 7.22
N LYS A 45 15.86 7.58 7.12
CA LYS A 45 16.81 7.12 6.09
C LYS A 45 16.64 5.65 5.77
N ARG A 46 17.18 5.26 4.60
CA ARG A 46 17.29 3.84 4.24
C ARG A 46 18.38 3.15 5.03
N LYS A 47 18.09 1.97 5.59
CA LYS A 47 19.02 1.30 6.51
C LYS A 47 19.16 -0.19 6.28
N GLU A 48 18.08 -0.93 6.22
CA GLU A 48 18.09 -2.38 6.19
C GLU A 48 17.92 -2.90 4.76
N ARG A 49 18.86 -3.73 4.30
CA ARG A 49 18.74 -4.40 3.01
C ARG A 49 17.77 -5.56 3.11
N VAL A 50 16.82 -5.60 2.19
CA VAL A 50 15.86 -6.69 2.01
C VAL A 50 16.20 -7.43 0.73
N VAL A 51 16.18 -8.77 0.80
CA VAL A 51 16.35 -9.66 -0.34
C VAL A 51 15.22 -10.67 -0.34
N ILE A 52 14.46 -10.73 -1.44
CA ILE A 52 13.38 -11.70 -1.62
C ILE A 52 13.74 -12.56 -2.84
N ASN A 53 14.05 -13.81 -2.59
CA ASN A 53 14.54 -14.72 -3.65
C ASN A 53 13.35 -15.29 -4.43
N ASN A 54 13.19 -14.86 -5.67
CA ASN A 54 12.26 -15.39 -6.67
C ASN A 54 10.90 -15.87 -6.11
N PRO A 55 10.09 -14.97 -5.54
CA PRO A 55 8.85 -15.35 -4.89
C PRO A 55 7.84 -15.85 -5.93
N LYS A 56 7.12 -16.94 -5.62
CA LYS A 56 6.02 -17.47 -6.47
C LYS A 56 4.79 -16.55 -6.43
N VAL A 57 4.59 -15.88 -5.32
CA VAL A 57 3.52 -14.89 -5.10
C VAL A 57 4.13 -13.71 -4.38
N LEU A 58 3.87 -12.51 -4.86
CA LEU A 58 4.22 -11.26 -4.21
C LEU A 58 2.96 -10.45 -3.96
N ILE A 59 2.79 -9.98 -2.74
CA ILE A 59 1.71 -9.06 -2.38
C ILE A 59 2.34 -7.70 -2.14
N ILE A 60 1.84 -6.68 -2.85
CA ILE A 60 2.21 -5.28 -2.64
C ILE A 60 1.01 -4.59 -1.99
N GLU A 61 1.19 -4.14 -0.76
CA GLU A 61 0.12 -3.57 0.06
C GLU A 61 0.41 -2.10 0.38
N GLY A 62 -0.65 -1.29 0.44
CA GLY A 62 -0.64 0.10 0.86
C GLY A 62 -0.98 1.08 -0.26
N VAL A 63 -1.10 2.36 0.12
CA VAL A 63 -1.39 3.45 -0.83
C VAL A 63 -0.27 3.54 -1.87
N GLY A 64 -0.62 3.65 -3.14
CA GLY A 64 0.37 3.63 -4.23
C GLY A 64 0.61 2.25 -4.84
N SER A 65 0.18 1.15 -4.21
CA SER A 65 0.24 -0.19 -4.82
C SER A 65 -0.63 -0.34 -6.07
N SER A 66 -1.52 0.61 -6.32
CA SER A 66 -2.39 0.70 -7.51
C SER A 66 -1.88 1.69 -8.57
N SER A 67 -0.65 2.19 -8.44
CA SER A 67 -0.05 3.03 -9.49
C SER A 67 0.02 2.27 -10.82
N SER A 68 0.07 3.00 -11.94
CA SER A 68 0.13 2.41 -13.28
C SER A 68 1.30 1.44 -13.43
N GLU A 69 2.47 1.82 -12.88
CA GLU A 69 3.69 1.02 -12.94
C GLU A 69 3.57 -0.37 -12.33
N ILE A 70 2.61 -0.56 -11.42
CA ILE A 70 2.37 -1.83 -10.73
C ILE A 70 1.14 -2.52 -11.28
N SER A 71 0.05 -1.77 -11.44
CA SER A 71 -1.27 -2.34 -11.73
C SER A 71 -1.32 -3.06 -13.07
N GLU A 72 -0.48 -2.68 -14.04
CA GLU A 72 -0.33 -3.37 -15.33
C GLU A 72 0.23 -4.79 -15.19
N HIS A 73 0.96 -5.06 -14.12
CA HIS A 73 1.59 -6.37 -13.86
C HIS A 73 0.86 -7.19 -12.79
N ALA A 74 -0.13 -6.60 -12.12
CA ALA A 74 -0.89 -7.28 -11.07
C ALA A 74 -1.94 -8.22 -11.66
N CYS A 75 -1.90 -9.50 -11.28
CA CYS A 75 -2.91 -10.48 -11.67
C CYS A 75 -4.21 -10.38 -10.85
N LEU A 76 -4.17 -9.70 -9.71
CA LEU A 76 -5.33 -9.47 -8.84
C LEU A 76 -5.15 -8.17 -8.07
N LYS A 77 -6.15 -7.30 -8.12
CA LYS A 77 -6.20 -6.00 -7.44
C LYS A 77 -7.36 -5.98 -6.47
N LEU A 78 -7.05 -5.74 -5.20
CA LEU A 78 -8.02 -5.70 -4.12
C LEU A 78 -8.17 -4.27 -3.61
N TRP A 79 -9.41 -3.84 -3.42
CA TRP A 79 -9.73 -2.58 -2.77
C TRP A 79 -10.40 -2.83 -1.42
N ILE A 80 -9.81 -2.36 -0.35
CA ILE A 80 -10.38 -2.49 0.99
C ILE A 80 -11.18 -1.23 1.30
N VAL A 81 -12.47 -1.38 1.50
CA VAL A 81 -13.40 -0.29 1.84
C VAL A 81 -13.48 -0.19 3.36
N VAL A 82 -13.11 0.96 3.90
CA VAL A 82 -13.30 1.27 5.30
C VAL A 82 -13.76 2.72 5.44
N ASN A 83 -14.61 2.97 6.44
CA ASN A 83 -15.01 4.33 6.77
C ASN A 83 -13.77 5.15 7.19
N LYS A 84 -13.71 6.41 6.74
CA LYS A 84 -12.56 7.30 6.95
C LYS A 84 -12.24 7.52 8.42
N GLU A 85 -13.26 7.73 9.25
CA GLU A 85 -13.11 7.95 10.67
C GLU A 85 -12.61 6.69 11.39
N ILE A 86 -13.11 5.52 10.99
CA ILE A 86 -12.67 4.22 11.50
C ILE A 86 -11.21 3.99 11.11
N GLY A 87 -10.85 4.25 9.87
CA GLY A 87 -9.47 4.14 9.39
C GLY A 87 -8.50 4.99 10.20
N ILE A 88 -8.82 6.28 10.40
CA ILE A 88 -8.02 7.18 11.26
C ILE A 88 -7.93 6.63 12.69
N SER A 89 -9.05 6.25 13.29
CA SER A 89 -9.08 5.75 14.68
C SER A 89 -8.17 4.54 14.86
N ARG A 90 -8.17 3.61 13.90
CA ARG A 90 -7.28 2.43 13.91
C ARG A 90 -5.80 2.83 13.86
N VAL A 91 -5.44 3.75 12.97
CA VAL A 91 -4.06 4.25 12.87
C VAL A 91 -3.62 4.95 14.15
N LEU A 92 -4.44 5.86 14.70
CA LEU A 92 -4.11 6.58 15.93
C LEU A 92 -4.03 5.65 17.15
N THR A 93 -4.79 4.57 17.17
CA THR A 93 -4.69 3.54 18.22
C THR A 93 -3.40 2.75 18.12
N ARG A 94 -2.94 2.45 16.90
CA ARG A 94 -1.70 1.70 16.64
C ARG A 94 -0.44 2.55 16.84
N ASP A 95 -0.42 3.77 16.28
CA ASP A 95 0.79 4.57 16.12
C ASP A 95 0.84 5.81 17.04
N GLY A 96 -0.27 6.09 17.75
CA GLY A 96 -0.36 7.18 18.72
C GLY A 96 -0.99 8.47 18.19
N GLN A 97 -1.48 9.30 19.12
CA GLN A 97 -2.22 10.52 18.80
C GLN A 97 -1.35 11.63 18.18
N GLN A 98 -0.04 11.56 18.39
CA GLN A 98 0.91 12.57 17.90
C GLN A 98 0.95 12.70 16.36
N ILE A 99 0.52 11.65 15.63
CA ILE A 99 0.52 11.69 14.16
C ILE A 99 -0.81 12.17 13.55
N GLN A 100 -1.79 12.60 14.37
CA GLN A 100 -3.14 12.92 13.90
C GLN A 100 -3.15 13.99 12.78
N GLU A 101 -2.41 15.06 12.94
CA GLU A 101 -2.34 16.12 11.92
C GLU A 101 -1.65 15.63 10.63
N GLN A 102 -0.63 14.80 10.78
CA GLN A 102 0.04 14.18 9.64
C GLN A 102 -0.90 13.23 8.88
N MET A 103 -1.71 12.45 9.60
CA MET A 103 -2.70 11.56 9.01
C MET A 103 -3.81 12.29 8.25
N LYS A 104 -4.26 13.47 8.73
CA LYS A 104 -5.21 14.30 7.98
C LYS A 104 -4.63 14.78 6.64
N LYS A 105 -3.37 15.23 6.65
CA LYS A 105 -2.66 15.63 5.42
C LYS A 105 -2.49 14.43 4.49
N TRP A 106 -2.10 13.28 5.04
CA TRP A 106 -1.96 12.02 4.30
C TRP A 106 -3.26 11.64 3.60
N GLN A 107 -4.39 11.61 4.31
CA GLN A 107 -5.69 11.28 3.73
C GLN A 107 -6.10 12.17 2.55
N THR A 108 -5.74 13.44 2.59
CA THR A 108 -5.99 14.33 1.46
C THR A 108 -5.18 13.94 0.24
N ARG A 109 -3.93 13.53 0.44
CA ARG A 109 -3.02 13.10 -0.64
C ARG A 109 -3.41 11.74 -1.21
N GLU A 110 -3.72 10.77 -0.33
CA GLU A 110 -4.16 9.44 -0.76
C GLU A 110 -5.47 9.53 -1.56
N TYR A 111 -6.42 10.35 -1.12
CA TYR A 111 -7.68 10.55 -1.84
C TYR A 111 -7.43 11.09 -3.25
N LYS A 112 -6.58 12.11 -3.38
CA LYS A 112 -6.18 12.66 -4.68
C LYS A 112 -5.54 11.58 -5.56
N PHE A 113 -4.60 10.82 -5.01
CA PHE A 113 -3.94 9.72 -5.71
C PHE A 113 -4.94 8.67 -6.21
N PHE A 114 -5.90 8.28 -5.38
CA PHE A 114 -6.92 7.29 -5.75
C PHE A 114 -7.82 7.76 -6.90
N ILE A 115 -8.20 9.04 -6.91
CA ILE A 115 -8.97 9.63 -8.01
C ILE A 115 -8.14 9.65 -9.30
N GLU A 116 -6.91 10.15 -9.24
CA GLU A 116 -6.04 10.30 -10.41
C GLU A 116 -5.69 8.96 -11.06
N ASN A 117 -5.61 7.89 -10.28
CA ASN A 117 -5.29 6.54 -10.74
C ASN A 117 -6.53 5.64 -10.95
N ASN A 118 -7.74 6.14 -10.69
CA ASN A 118 -8.96 5.32 -10.67
C ASN A 118 -8.79 4.02 -9.87
N SER A 119 -8.10 4.10 -8.73
CA SER A 119 -7.60 2.93 -7.99
C SER A 119 -8.73 1.99 -7.57
N LYS A 120 -9.84 2.56 -7.12
CA LYS A 120 -11.01 1.82 -6.68
C LYS A 120 -11.71 1.13 -7.85
N GLU A 121 -11.95 1.86 -8.93
CA GLU A 121 -12.66 1.41 -10.12
C GLU A 121 -11.88 0.34 -10.88
N ASN A 122 -10.56 0.45 -10.88
CA ASN A 122 -9.66 -0.49 -11.53
C ASN A 122 -9.37 -1.75 -10.70
N SER A 123 -9.90 -1.84 -9.47
CA SER A 123 -9.73 -3.06 -8.65
C SER A 123 -10.72 -4.16 -9.03
N ASP A 124 -10.28 -5.41 -8.89
CA ASP A 124 -11.06 -6.59 -9.29
C ASP A 124 -12.10 -6.96 -8.22
N ILE A 125 -11.72 -6.84 -6.95
CA ILE A 125 -12.57 -7.20 -5.80
C ILE A 125 -12.55 -6.08 -4.77
N TRP A 126 -13.74 -5.75 -4.26
CA TRP A 126 -13.91 -4.85 -3.12
C TRP A 126 -14.19 -5.65 -1.86
N ILE A 127 -13.41 -5.39 -0.83
CA ILE A 127 -13.48 -6.07 0.47
C ILE A 127 -13.96 -5.08 1.52
N ASP A 128 -14.93 -5.47 2.31
CA ASP A 128 -15.36 -4.71 3.48
C ASP A 128 -14.29 -4.82 4.58
N GLY A 129 -13.64 -3.72 4.88
CA GLY A 129 -12.61 -3.63 5.91
C GLY A 129 -13.16 -3.46 7.34
N ASP A 130 -14.49 -3.36 7.48
CA ASP A 130 -15.18 -3.23 8.77
C ASP A 130 -16.54 -3.94 8.77
N PRO A 131 -16.59 -5.25 8.46
CA PRO A 131 -17.84 -5.97 8.28
C PRO A 131 -18.63 -6.07 9.59
N VAL A 132 -19.93 -5.81 9.50
CA VAL A 132 -20.86 -5.95 10.63
C VAL A 132 -21.02 -7.42 11.01
N VAL A 133 -20.93 -8.32 10.03
CA VAL A 133 -21.04 -9.76 10.28
C VAL A 133 -19.75 -10.29 10.89
N LYS A 134 -19.89 -11.14 11.91
CA LYS A 134 -18.74 -11.79 12.52
C LYS A 134 -18.17 -12.83 11.57
N ILE A 135 -16.90 -12.72 11.26
CA ILE A 135 -16.16 -13.65 10.38
C ILE A 135 -14.88 -14.13 11.07
N ASP A 136 -14.37 -15.25 10.62
CA ASP A 136 -12.99 -15.68 10.91
C ASP A 136 -12.04 -14.99 9.94
N THR A 137 -11.37 -13.92 10.38
CA THR A 137 -10.46 -13.12 9.55
C THR A 137 -9.20 -13.87 9.09
N SER A 138 -8.93 -15.05 9.64
CA SER A 138 -7.81 -15.89 9.18
C SER A 138 -8.12 -16.65 7.89
N SER A 139 -9.40 -16.81 7.54
CA SER A 139 -9.86 -17.64 6.42
C SER A 139 -11.02 -17.04 5.62
N GLN A 140 -11.62 -15.94 6.08
CA GLN A 140 -12.81 -15.36 5.49
C GLN A 140 -12.66 -13.85 5.28
N PHE A 141 -13.36 -13.32 4.28
CA PHE A 141 -13.55 -11.89 4.08
C PHE A 141 -14.96 -11.62 3.53
N VAL A 142 -15.44 -10.41 3.73
CA VAL A 142 -16.72 -9.96 3.18
C VAL A 142 -16.47 -9.13 1.93
N ARG A 143 -17.09 -9.51 0.82
CA ARG A 143 -17.09 -8.69 -0.39
C ARG A 143 -18.18 -7.64 -0.29
N THR A 144 -17.88 -6.44 -0.74
CA THR A 144 -18.88 -5.39 -0.92
C THR A 144 -19.19 -5.20 -2.41
N ASN A 145 -20.36 -4.64 -2.71
CA ASN A 145 -20.74 -4.31 -4.08
C ASN A 145 -19.99 -3.06 -4.55
N ARG A 146 -19.74 -3.02 -5.84
CA ARG A 146 -19.22 -1.82 -6.53
C ARG A 146 -20.21 -0.68 -6.48
#